data_10635708ff9ebfd2fd9782b27724dd6d
#
_entry.id   10635708ff9ebfd2fd9782b27724dd6d
#
_cell.length_a   1.000
_cell.length_b   1.000
_cell.length_c   1.000
_cell.angle_alpha   90.00
_cell.angle_beta   90.00
_cell.angle_gamma   90.00
#
_symmetry.space_group_name_H-M   'P 1'
#
loop_
_entity.id
_entity.type
_entity.pdbx_description
1 polymer ?
#
loop_
_entity_poly.entity_id
_entity_poly.type
_entity_poly.pdbx_seq_one_letter_code
_entity_poly.pdbx_strand_id
1 'polypeptide(L)'
;MIKKIALGGILFLLLAFIGLHFYFYFAAKKAFEDVKEESSALLLGNPQGDFLVVSFVDYQCPHCPTLDRILEKTLPSEPEVKILLRPVAWMGQTSEDIAALVLGAREQGKAAALHKQIMEEPKPPSYARAKELATNLGIDVKKAEDRALAAGLRPLIQKNSTIAVDIGLRSVPSLVIGGMPYAPPPEGIPGVNGLRLLFDEARTKALSPSPKTE
;
A
#
# COMPACT_ATOMS: atom_id res chain seq x y z
N MET A 1 -18.62 -52.06 8.20
CA MET A 1 -18.08 -51.37 7.03
C MET A 1 -18.34 -49.85 7.08
N ILE A 2 -19.55 -49.42 7.31
CA ILE A 2 -19.99 -47.98 7.31
C ILE A 2 -19.18 -47.10 8.30
N LYS A 3 -18.89 -47.57 9.52
CA LYS A 3 -18.10 -46.79 10.51
C LYS A 3 -16.66 -46.50 10.09
N LYS A 4 -16.03 -47.40 9.33
CA LYS A 4 -14.63 -47.18 8.83
C LYS A 4 -14.60 -46.17 7.67
N ILE A 5 -15.64 -46.15 6.83
CA ILE A 5 -15.80 -45.19 5.73
C ILE A 5 -16.07 -43.80 6.28
N ALA A 6 -16.94 -43.68 7.32
CA ALA A 6 -17.23 -42.40 7.96
C ALA A 6 -15.99 -41.83 8.66
N LEU A 7 -15.20 -42.63 9.34
CA LEU A 7 -13.94 -42.20 10.01
C LEU A 7 -12.90 -41.72 9.00
N GLY A 8 -12.74 -42.44 7.85
CA GLY A 8 -11.84 -42.03 6.77
C GLY A 8 -12.25 -40.69 6.15
N GLY A 9 -13.56 -40.48 5.95
CA GLY A 9 -14.10 -39.21 5.45
C GLY A 9 -13.84 -38.02 6.41
N ILE A 10 -14.04 -38.24 7.71
CA ILE A 10 -13.76 -37.21 8.73
C ILE A 10 -12.26 -36.88 8.77
N LEU A 11 -11.40 -37.88 8.75
CA LEU A 11 -9.94 -37.66 8.73
C LEU A 11 -9.51 -36.90 7.49
N PHE A 12 -10.05 -37.21 6.31
CA PHE A 12 -9.76 -36.50 5.08
C PHE A 12 -10.18 -35.01 5.17
N LEU A 13 -11.39 -34.74 5.69
CA LEU A 13 -11.87 -33.37 5.87
C LEU A 13 -11.00 -32.57 6.87
N LEU A 14 -10.55 -33.20 7.95
CA LEU A 14 -9.63 -32.59 8.91
C LEU A 14 -8.27 -32.26 8.28
N LEU A 15 -7.70 -33.17 7.51
CA LEU A 15 -6.44 -32.96 6.82
C LEU A 15 -6.55 -31.87 5.74
N ALA A 16 -7.68 -31.84 5.00
CA ALA A 16 -7.97 -30.81 4.04
C ALA A 16 -8.13 -29.43 4.72
N PHE A 17 -8.82 -29.38 5.85
CA PHE A 17 -8.99 -28.14 6.62
C PHE A 17 -7.63 -27.63 7.17
N ILE A 18 -6.83 -28.54 7.73
CA ILE A 18 -5.48 -28.20 8.20
C ILE A 18 -4.60 -27.69 7.04
N GLY A 19 -4.61 -28.39 5.90
CA GLY A 19 -3.86 -27.99 4.70
C GLY A 19 -4.28 -26.60 4.19
N LEU A 20 -5.59 -26.35 4.16
CA LEU A 20 -6.13 -25.05 3.75
C LEU A 20 -5.75 -23.94 4.74
N HIS A 21 -5.80 -24.22 6.05
CA HIS A 21 -5.36 -23.27 7.07
C HIS A 21 -3.88 -22.91 6.94
N PHE A 22 -3.01 -23.90 6.76
CA PHE A 22 -1.59 -23.66 6.50
C PHE A 22 -1.34 -22.88 5.21
N TYR A 23 -2.06 -23.20 4.14
CA TYR A 23 -1.97 -22.46 2.88
C TYR A 23 -2.29 -20.98 3.08
N PHE A 24 -3.42 -20.64 3.72
CA PHE A 24 -3.79 -19.26 4.00
C PHE A 24 -2.81 -18.56 4.94
N TYR A 25 -2.31 -19.26 5.95
CA TYR A 25 -1.29 -18.71 6.86
C TYR A 25 -0.01 -18.33 6.11
N PHE A 26 0.52 -19.21 5.27
CA PHE A 26 1.73 -18.92 4.50
C PHE A 26 1.50 -17.88 3.41
N ALA A 27 0.34 -17.86 2.77
CA ALA A 27 -0.03 -16.85 1.79
C ALA A 27 -0.09 -15.45 2.43
N ALA A 28 -0.74 -15.32 3.59
CA ALA A 28 -0.79 -14.06 4.33
C ALA A 28 0.60 -13.60 4.78
N LYS A 29 1.43 -14.51 5.33
CA LYS A 29 2.80 -14.19 5.71
C LYS A 29 3.61 -13.68 4.53
N LYS A 30 3.51 -14.34 3.36
CA LYS A 30 4.19 -13.90 2.14
C LYS A 30 3.68 -12.53 1.70
N ALA A 31 2.38 -12.27 1.72
CA ALA A 31 1.81 -10.97 1.34
C ALA A 31 2.33 -9.84 2.24
N PHE A 32 2.50 -10.07 3.55
CA PHE A 32 3.12 -9.10 4.46
C PHE A 32 4.61 -8.86 4.18
N GLU A 33 5.36 -9.84 3.68
CA GLU A 33 6.73 -9.59 3.21
C GLU A 33 6.73 -8.84 1.89
N ASP A 34 5.87 -9.20 0.94
CA ASP A 34 5.72 -8.51 -0.34
C ASP A 34 5.31 -7.02 -0.19
N VAL A 35 4.58 -6.67 0.89
CA VAL A 35 4.23 -5.29 1.23
C VAL A 35 5.46 -4.40 1.45
N LYS A 36 6.55 -4.95 1.94
CA LYS A 36 7.79 -4.22 2.25
C LYS A 36 8.69 -4.01 1.04
N GLU A 37 8.39 -4.63 -0.10
CA GLU A 37 9.19 -4.52 -1.31
C GLU A 37 9.09 -3.11 -1.92
N GLU A 38 10.22 -2.49 -2.26
CA GLU A 38 10.30 -1.11 -2.73
C GLU A 38 10.11 -0.94 -4.25
N SER A 39 10.19 -2.03 -5.03
CA SER A 39 10.22 -1.96 -6.50
C SER A 39 9.00 -1.28 -7.12
N SER A 40 7.82 -1.45 -6.53
CA SER A 40 6.55 -0.88 -6.97
C SER A 40 6.02 0.23 -6.06
N ALA A 41 6.88 0.79 -5.20
CA ALA A 41 6.51 1.82 -4.23
C ALA A 41 7.25 3.14 -4.50
N LEU A 42 6.69 4.22 -4.00
CA LEU A 42 7.36 5.51 -3.88
C LEU A 42 7.76 5.69 -2.41
N LEU A 43 9.03 6.05 -2.19
CA LEU A 43 9.54 6.27 -0.86
C LEU A 43 9.28 7.71 -0.42
N LEU A 44 8.63 7.88 0.73
CA LEU A 44 8.35 9.16 1.38
C LEU A 44 8.83 9.13 2.83
N GLY A 45 8.89 10.31 3.48
CA GLY A 45 9.39 10.42 4.84
C GLY A 45 10.90 10.22 4.92
N ASN A 46 11.39 9.59 6.00
CA ASN A 46 12.82 9.34 6.20
C ASN A 46 13.25 8.02 5.55
N PRO A 47 14.09 8.03 4.50
CA PRO A 47 14.57 6.79 3.87
C PRO A 47 15.34 5.86 4.81
N GLN A 48 15.94 6.42 5.87
CA GLN A 48 16.71 5.68 6.88
C GLN A 48 15.87 5.36 8.14
N GLY A 49 14.58 5.73 8.11
CA GLY A 49 13.67 5.44 9.23
C GLY A 49 13.48 3.94 9.43
N ASP A 50 13.39 3.53 10.67
CA ASP A 50 13.20 2.15 11.08
C ASP A 50 11.72 1.78 11.35
N PHE A 51 10.84 2.79 11.45
CA PHE A 51 9.42 2.58 11.60
C PHE A 51 8.72 2.64 10.23
N LEU A 52 8.41 1.46 9.69
CA LEU A 52 7.79 1.33 8.37
C LEU A 52 6.27 1.50 8.42
N VAL A 53 5.78 2.43 7.61
CA VAL A 53 4.37 2.59 7.26
C VAL A 53 4.22 2.35 5.76
N VAL A 54 3.25 1.52 5.35
CA VAL A 54 2.92 1.36 3.94
C VAL A 54 1.58 2.04 3.69
N SER A 55 1.53 2.92 2.67
CA SER A 55 0.32 3.66 2.28
C SER A 55 -0.16 3.17 0.92
N PHE A 56 -1.38 2.63 0.87
CA PHE A 56 -2.04 2.26 -0.38
C PHE A 56 -2.94 3.41 -0.83
N VAL A 57 -2.71 3.88 -2.04
CA VAL A 57 -3.44 5.01 -2.64
C VAL A 57 -3.88 4.69 -4.06
N ASP A 58 -4.98 5.31 -4.48
CA ASP A 58 -5.40 5.35 -5.87
C ASP A 58 -5.53 6.81 -6.30
N TYR A 59 -4.92 7.18 -7.43
CA TYR A 59 -4.90 8.57 -7.90
C TYR A 59 -6.26 9.08 -8.41
N GLN A 60 -7.25 8.19 -8.51
CA GLN A 60 -8.64 8.56 -8.80
C GLN A 60 -9.53 8.53 -7.56
N CYS A 61 -8.99 8.19 -6.38
CA CYS A 61 -9.74 8.17 -5.14
C CYS A 61 -9.91 9.59 -4.57
N PRO A 62 -11.14 10.08 -4.37
CA PRO A 62 -11.37 11.43 -3.87
C PRO A 62 -10.97 11.63 -2.40
N HIS A 63 -10.80 10.54 -1.64
CA HIS A 63 -10.45 10.57 -0.22
C HIS A 63 -8.95 10.41 0.04
N CYS A 64 -8.18 9.88 -0.93
CA CYS A 64 -6.73 9.68 -0.78
C CYS A 64 -5.98 10.98 -0.47
N PRO A 65 -6.30 12.13 -1.09
CA PRO A 65 -5.65 13.39 -0.78
C PRO A 65 -5.79 13.83 0.69
N THR A 66 -6.86 13.41 1.36
CA THR A 66 -7.06 13.78 2.78
C THR A 66 -6.06 13.05 3.67
N LEU A 67 -5.91 11.73 3.51
CA LEU A 67 -4.94 10.97 4.30
C LEU A 67 -3.51 11.38 3.96
N ASP A 68 -3.22 11.63 2.69
CA ASP A 68 -1.90 12.07 2.23
C ASP A 68 -1.46 13.37 2.90
N ARG A 69 -2.32 14.39 2.93
CA ARG A 69 -2.05 15.65 3.66
C ARG A 69 -1.85 15.46 5.16
N ILE A 70 -2.54 14.50 5.76
CA ILE A 70 -2.37 14.19 7.18
C ILE A 70 -1.03 13.52 7.42
N LEU A 71 -0.64 12.56 6.59
CA LEU A 71 0.69 11.94 6.61
C LEU A 71 1.78 13.01 6.48
N GLU A 72 1.69 13.88 5.46
CA GLU A 72 2.66 14.97 5.25
C GLU A 72 2.81 15.88 6.48
N LYS A 73 1.70 16.23 7.14
CA LYS A 73 1.72 17.06 8.35
C LYS A 73 2.23 16.31 9.59
N THR A 74 2.14 14.99 9.60
CA THR A 74 2.59 14.15 10.72
C THR A 74 4.09 13.91 10.68
N LEU A 75 4.66 13.68 9.48
CA LEU A 75 6.06 13.30 9.26
C LEU A 75 7.10 14.21 9.96
N PRO A 76 6.97 15.55 10.01
CA PRO A 76 7.97 16.39 10.70
C PRO A 76 8.14 16.08 12.18
N SER A 77 7.11 15.50 12.82
CA SER A 77 7.17 15.07 14.24
C SER A 77 7.52 13.59 14.42
N GLU A 78 7.74 12.87 13.33
CA GLU A 78 7.98 11.42 13.28
C GLU A 78 9.22 11.11 12.45
N PRO A 79 10.42 11.53 12.89
CA PRO A 79 11.65 11.45 12.08
C PRO A 79 12.10 10.02 11.77
N GLU A 80 11.62 9.03 12.50
CA GLU A 80 11.91 7.61 12.26
C GLU A 80 10.96 6.95 11.26
N VAL A 81 9.91 7.67 10.80
CA VAL A 81 8.92 7.08 9.90
C VAL A 81 9.43 7.07 8.46
N LYS A 82 9.48 5.87 7.92
CA LYS A 82 9.67 5.57 6.49
C LYS A 82 8.32 5.18 5.89
N ILE A 83 7.89 5.85 4.81
CA ILE A 83 6.65 5.50 4.12
C ILE A 83 6.96 4.85 2.78
N LEU A 84 6.43 3.67 2.55
CA LEU A 84 6.30 3.08 1.22
C LEU A 84 4.90 3.36 0.69
N LEU A 85 4.78 4.33 -0.20
CA LEU A 85 3.53 4.61 -0.89
C LEU A 85 3.38 3.65 -2.06
N ARG A 86 2.35 2.83 -2.03
CA ARG A 86 2.01 1.81 -3.03
C ARG A 86 0.77 2.21 -3.81
N PRO A 87 0.92 2.70 -5.04
CA PRO A 87 -0.23 2.96 -5.88
C PRO A 87 -0.94 1.65 -6.24
N VAL A 88 -2.27 1.69 -6.17
CA VAL A 88 -3.17 0.66 -6.69
C VAL A 88 -4.01 1.23 -7.84
N ALA A 89 -4.64 0.39 -8.63
CA ALA A 89 -5.46 0.79 -9.78
C ALA A 89 -6.88 0.20 -9.67
N TRP A 90 -7.56 0.46 -8.54
CA TRP A 90 -8.91 -0.05 -8.31
C TRP A 90 -10.00 0.75 -9.01
N MET A 91 -9.70 2.00 -9.39
CA MET A 91 -10.63 2.90 -10.07
C MET A 91 -10.41 2.96 -11.59
N GLY A 92 -9.74 1.96 -12.14
CA GLY A 92 -9.64 1.73 -13.59
C GLY A 92 -8.36 2.26 -14.24
N GLN A 93 -8.40 2.35 -15.57
CA GLN A 93 -7.21 2.59 -16.40
C GLN A 93 -6.51 3.91 -16.09
N THR A 94 -7.26 5.00 -15.82
CA THR A 94 -6.67 6.29 -15.47
C THR A 94 -5.84 6.23 -14.18
N SER A 95 -6.28 5.45 -13.17
CA SER A 95 -5.51 5.19 -11.95
C SER A 95 -4.18 4.54 -12.28
N GLU A 96 -4.19 3.51 -13.12
CA GLU A 96 -2.99 2.79 -13.53
C GLU A 96 -2.03 3.66 -14.34
N ASP A 97 -2.55 4.45 -15.28
CA ASP A 97 -1.76 5.33 -16.13
C ASP A 97 -1.03 6.40 -15.30
N ILE A 98 -1.73 7.01 -14.36
CA ILE A 98 -1.15 8.02 -13.47
C ILE A 98 -0.14 7.38 -12.52
N ALA A 99 -0.44 6.22 -11.93
CA ALA A 99 0.49 5.49 -11.08
C ALA A 99 1.77 5.12 -11.83
N ALA A 100 1.65 4.65 -13.08
CA ALA A 100 2.78 4.32 -13.93
C ALA A 100 3.64 5.55 -14.26
N LEU A 101 3.02 6.70 -14.56
CA LEU A 101 3.72 7.97 -14.79
C LEU A 101 4.52 8.41 -13.55
N VAL A 102 3.89 8.39 -12.38
CA VAL A 102 4.54 8.78 -11.11
C VAL A 102 5.73 7.88 -10.82
N LEU A 103 5.54 6.55 -10.87
CA LEU A 103 6.61 5.60 -10.61
C LEU A 103 7.71 5.67 -11.69
N GLY A 104 7.36 5.93 -12.95
CA GLY A 104 8.30 6.11 -14.05
C GLY A 104 9.19 7.36 -13.89
N ALA A 105 8.69 8.38 -13.17
CA ALA A 105 9.43 9.60 -12.87
C ALA A 105 10.46 9.44 -11.74
N ARG A 106 10.57 8.27 -11.08
CA ARG A 106 11.51 8.03 -9.97
C ARG A 106 12.97 8.28 -10.36
N GLU A 107 13.39 7.79 -11.52
CA GLU A 107 14.77 7.97 -11.98
C GLU A 107 15.15 9.43 -12.29
N GLN A 108 14.14 10.28 -12.46
CA GLN A 108 14.31 11.73 -12.62
C GLN A 108 14.32 12.46 -11.27
N GLY A 109 14.18 11.74 -10.14
CA GLY A 109 14.17 12.30 -8.79
C GLY A 109 12.93 13.13 -8.47
N LYS A 110 11.87 13.07 -9.28
CA LYS A 110 10.71 13.98 -9.21
C LYS A 110 9.39 13.28 -8.90
N ALA A 111 9.41 11.97 -8.68
CA ALA A 111 8.20 11.21 -8.45
C ALA A 111 7.41 11.67 -7.21
N ALA A 112 8.11 11.98 -6.10
CA ALA A 112 7.47 12.50 -4.88
C ALA A 112 6.81 13.88 -5.12
N ALA A 113 7.48 14.76 -5.86
CA ALA A 113 6.91 16.06 -6.21
C ALA A 113 5.67 15.93 -7.10
N LEU A 114 5.71 15.00 -8.07
CA LEU A 114 4.56 14.74 -8.94
C LEU A 114 3.40 14.13 -8.16
N HIS A 115 3.67 13.16 -7.27
CA HIS A 115 2.67 12.59 -6.38
C HIS A 115 1.97 13.71 -5.57
N LYS A 116 2.75 14.58 -4.93
CA LYS A 116 2.23 15.70 -4.15
C LYS A 116 1.34 16.60 -4.99
N GLN A 117 1.79 17.04 -6.16
CA GLN A 117 1.00 17.91 -7.04
C GLN A 117 -0.33 17.27 -7.47
N ILE A 118 -0.33 15.96 -7.74
CA ILE A 118 -1.55 15.22 -8.07
C ILE A 118 -2.50 15.17 -6.87
N MET A 119 -1.99 14.93 -5.65
CA MET A 119 -2.78 14.89 -4.41
C MET A 119 -3.29 16.26 -3.96
N GLU A 120 -2.72 17.35 -4.46
CA GLU A 120 -3.18 18.73 -4.23
C GLU A 120 -4.26 19.19 -5.21
N GLU A 121 -4.51 18.45 -6.30
CA GLU A 121 -5.60 18.79 -7.24
C GLU A 121 -6.96 18.76 -6.53
N PRO A 122 -7.86 19.70 -6.83
CA PRO A 122 -9.17 19.83 -6.14
C PRO A 122 -10.11 18.66 -6.42
N LYS A 123 -9.81 17.87 -7.44
CA LYS A 123 -10.51 16.63 -7.84
C LYS A 123 -9.53 15.68 -8.52
N PRO A 124 -9.84 14.38 -8.57
CA PRO A 124 -8.99 13.40 -9.27
C PRO A 124 -8.70 13.85 -10.71
N PRO A 125 -7.43 13.97 -11.12
CA PRO A 125 -7.07 14.50 -12.43
C PRO A 125 -7.27 13.47 -13.54
N SER A 126 -7.49 13.96 -14.76
CA SER A 126 -7.33 13.14 -15.95
C SER A 126 -5.85 12.81 -16.18
N TYR A 127 -5.56 11.79 -16.98
CA TYR A 127 -4.16 11.47 -17.36
C TYR A 127 -3.49 12.65 -18.10
N ALA A 128 -4.22 13.37 -18.94
CA ALA A 128 -3.71 14.57 -19.61
C ALA A 128 -3.29 15.64 -18.57
N ARG A 129 -4.11 15.87 -17.54
CA ARG A 129 -3.77 16.80 -16.46
C ARG A 129 -2.55 16.35 -15.66
N ALA A 130 -2.43 15.06 -15.35
CA ALA A 130 -1.25 14.53 -14.68
C ALA A 130 0.04 14.74 -15.50
N LYS A 131 -0.03 14.63 -16.83
CA LYS A 131 1.10 14.94 -17.72
C LYS A 131 1.45 16.42 -17.75
N GLU A 132 0.47 17.32 -17.70
CA GLU A 132 0.74 18.77 -17.55
C GLU A 132 1.47 19.06 -16.23
N LEU A 133 1.02 18.49 -15.11
CA LEU A 133 1.67 18.64 -13.80
C LEU A 133 3.11 18.13 -13.86
N ALA A 134 3.32 16.96 -14.48
CA ALA A 134 4.66 16.41 -14.68
C ALA A 134 5.56 17.35 -15.50
N THR A 135 5.04 17.89 -16.60
CA THR A 135 5.76 18.83 -17.46
C THR A 135 6.11 20.12 -16.71
N ASN A 136 5.22 20.66 -15.91
CA ASN A 136 5.44 21.88 -15.10
C ASN A 136 6.53 21.65 -14.02
N LEU A 137 6.68 20.44 -13.55
CA LEU A 137 7.79 20.03 -12.67
C LEU A 137 9.10 19.76 -13.43
N GLY A 138 9.09 19.92 -14.76
CA GLY A 138 10.25 19.62 -15.62
C GLY A 138 10.55 18.13 -15.70
N ILE A 139 9.54 17.26 -15.57
CA ILE A 139 9.66 15.84 -15.84
C ILE A 139 9.57 15.63 -17.34
N ASP A 140 10.51 14.87 -17.89
CA ASP A 140 10.39 14.33 -19.23
C ASP A 140 9.35 13.21 -19.21
N VAL A 141 8.14 13.55 -19.64
CA VAL A 141 6.97 12.64 -19.62
C VAL A 141 7.23 11.41 -20.47
N LYS A 142 7.82 11.60 -21.68
CA LYS A 142 8.12 10.45 -22.55
C LYS A 142 9.10 9.50 -21.89
N LYS A 143 10.16 10.01 -21.30
CA LYS A 143 11.12 9.18 -20.56
C LYS A 143 10.48 8.44 -19.40
N ALA A 144 9.56 9.09 -18.67
CA ALA A 144 8.82 8.44 -17.58
C ALA A 144 7.91 7.33 -18.07
N GLU A 145 7.17 7.56 -19.19
CA GLU A 145 6.33 6.55 -19.83
C GLU A 145 7.16 5.37 -20.38
N ASP A 146 8.26 5.63 -21.06
CA ASP A 146 9.18 4.61 -21.58
C ASP A 146 9.78 3.79 -20.41
N ARG A 147 10.13 4.45 -19.32
CA ARG A 147 10.63 3.77 -18.11
C ARG A 147 9.57 2.90 -17.46
N ALA A 148 8.33 3.39 -17.38
CA ALA A 148 7.22 2.62 -16.84
C ALA A 148 6.99 1.32 -17.63
N LEU A 149 7.11 1.40 -18.96
CA LEU A 149 6.99 0.25 -19.85
C LEU A 149 8.18 -0.71 -19.67
N ALA A 150 9.41 -0.21 -19.76
CA ALA A 150 10.62 -1.00 -19.69
C ALA A 150 10.81 -1.72 -18.34
N ALA A 151 10.38 -1.09 -17.25
CA ALA A 151 10.43 -1.67 -15.90
C ALA A 151 9.22 -2.57 -15.58
N GLY A 152 8.26 -2.72 -16.47
CA GLY A 152 7.05 -3.49 -16.21
C GLY A 152 6.25 -2.95 -15.01
N LEU A 153 6.12 -1.61 -14.87
CA LEU A 153 5.49 -1.01 -13.68
C LEU A 153 3.98 -1.29 -13.63
N ARG A 154 3.30 -1.46 -14.76
CA ARG A 154 1.86 -1.78 -14.76
C ARG A 154 1.55 -3.12 -14.08
N PRO A 155 2.21 -4.25 -14.41
CA PRO A 155 2.07 -5.49 -13.64
C PRO A 155 2.39 -5.33 -12.15
N LEU A 156 3.38 -4.50 -11.79
CA LEU A 156 3.71 -4.23 -10.39
C LEU A 156 2.61 -3.46 -9.67
N ILE A 157 1.96 -2.48 -10.33
CA ILE A 157 0.81 -1.76 -9.79
C ILE A 157 -0.38 -2.71 -9.57
N GLN A 158 -0.63 -3.61 -10.51
CA GLN A 158 -1.65 -4.66 -10.35
C GLN A 158 -1.30 -5.61 -9.18
N LYS A 159 -0.02 -5.99 -9.05
CA LYS A 159 0.46 -6.76 -7.88
C LYS A 159 0.21 -6.02 -6.57
N ASN A 160 0.38 -4.69 -6.50
CA ASN A 160 0.05 -3.90 -5.31
C ASN A 160 -1.43 -4.05 -4.93
N SER A 161 -2.34 -4.04 -5.92
CA SER A 161 -3.76 -4.26 -5.71
C SER A 161 -4.05 -5.65 -5.13
N THR A 162 -3.38 -6.68 -5.63
CA THR A 162 -3.48 -8.05 -5.11
C THR A 162 -2.95 -8.16 -3.69
N ILE A 163 -1.76 -7.63 -3.42
CA ILE A 163 -1.16 -7.61 -2.07
C ILE A 163 -2.10 -6.95 -1.07
N ALA A 164 -2.68 -5.78 -1.40
CA ALA A 164 -3.62 -5.10 -0.52
C ALA A 164 -4.81 -6.00 -0.16
N VAL A 165 -5.38 -6.68 -1.16
CA VAL A 165 -6.47 -7.65 -0.97
C VAL A 165 -6.05 -8.83 -0.09
N ASP A 166 -4.87 -9.40 -0.32
CA ASP A 166 -4.35 -10.57 0.41
C ASP A 166 -4.12 -10.29 1.90
N ILE A 167 -3.75 -9.05 2.24
CA ILE A 167 -3.61 -8.60 3.63
C ILE A 167 -4.91 -8.07 4.25
N GLY A 168 -6.04 -8.20 3.56
CA GLY A 168 -7.37 -7.85 4.08
C GLY A 168 -7.85 -6.44 3.80
N LEU A 169 -7.11 -5.61 3.06
CA LEU A 169 -7.55 -4.28 2.64
C LEU A 169 -8.52 -4.37 1.46
N ARG A 170 -9.60 -3.57 1.50
CA ARG A 170 -10.67 -3.56 0.48
C ARG A 170 -11.04 -2.16 0.01
N SER A 171 -10.37 -1.14 0.52
CA SER A 171 -10.62 0.26 0.21
C SER A 171 -9.33 1.07 0.23
N VAL A 172 -9.36 2.24 -0.38
CA VAL A 172 -8.32 3.27 -0.30
C VAL A 172 -8.96 4.59 0.16
N PRO A 173 -8.20 5.42 0.91
CA PRO A 173 -6.84 5.21 1.36
C PRO A 173 -6.74 4.16 2.47
N SER A 174 -5.64 3.43 2.52
CA SER A 174 -5.38 2.44 3.58
C SER A 174 -3.90 2.41 3.94
N LEU A 175 -3.60 2.03 5.18
CA LEU A 175 -2.24 1.92 5.70
C LEU A 175 -1.94 0.50 6.18
N VAL A 176 -0.66 0.17 6.22
CA VAL A 176 -0.13 -0.89 7.09
C VAL A 176 0.83 -0.22 8.05
N ILE A 177 0.54 -0.30 9.34
CA ILE A 177 1.28 0.37 10.41
C ILE A 177 1.80 -0.70 11.37
N GLY A 178 3.13 -0.80 11.52
CA GLY A 178 3.71 -1.87 12.35
C GLY A 178 3.28 -3.28 11.95
N GLY A 179 3.03 -3.51 10.65
CA GLY A 179 2.57 -4.80 10.13
C GLY A 179 1.05 -5.04 10.21
N MET A 180 0.26 -4.10 10.76
CA MET A 180 -1.19 -4.23 10.89
C MET A 180 -1.93 -3.40 9.82
N PRO A 181 -2.86 -4.01 9.06
CA PRO A 181 -3.70 -3.29 8.12
C PRO A 181 -4.63 -2.32 8.84
N TYR A 182 -4.77 -1.12 8.29
CA TYR A 182 -5.66 -0.06 8.77
C TYR A 182 -6.35 0.61 7.57
N ALA A 183 -7.66 0.48 7.49
CA ALA A 183 -8.50 1.08 6.45
C ALA A 183 -9.57 1.96 7.10
N PRO A 184 -9.34 3.27 7.24
CA PRO A 184 -10.33 4.17 7.80
C PRO A 184 -11.51 4.34 6.82
N PRO A 185 -12.76 4.45 7.32
CA PRO A 185 -13.85 4.97 6.49
C PRO A 185 -13.58 6.43 6.13
N PRO A 186 -14.16 6.95 5.04
CA PRO A 186 -13.89 8.32 4.57
C PRO A 186 -14.11 9.40 5.64
N GLU A 187 -15.17 9.27 6.41
CA GLU A 187 -15.53 10.15 7.54
C GLU A 187 -14.70 9.90 8.80
N GLY A 188 -13.99 8.78 8.85
CA GLY A 188 -13.17 8.35 9.97
C GLY A 188 -11.66 8.46 9.71
N ILE A 189 -11.23 9.15 8.64
CA ILE A 189 -9.80 9.40 8.41
C ILE A 189 -9.25 10.19 9.61
N PRO A 190 -8.23 9.66 10.34
CA PRO A 190 -7.74 10.30 11.55
C PRO A 190 -7.08 11.63 11.23
N GLY A 191 -7.17 12.61 12.15
CA GLY A 191 -6.31 13.79 12.08
C GLY A 191 -4.87 13.45 12.47
N VAL A 192 -3.98 14.47 12.44
CA VAL A 192 -2.55 14.32 12.78
C VAL A 192 -2.34 13.62 14.13
N ASN A 193 -3.06 14.06 15.18
CA ASN A 193 -2.94 13.45 16.51
C ASN A 193 -3.46 12.00 16.52
N GLY A 194 -4.54 11.71 15.81
CA GLY A 194 -5.07 10.35 15.70
C GLY A 194 -4.09 9.43 14.98
N LEU A 195 -3.43 9.90 13.93
CA LEU A 195 -2.42 9.12 13.22
C LEU A 195 -1.19 8.85 14.09
N ARG A 196 -0.74 9.83 14.87
CA ARG A 196 0.36 9.65 15.82
C ARG A 196 0.02 8.60 16.88
N LEU A 197 -1.19 8.62 17.44
CA LEU A 197 -1.65 7.60 18.38
C LEU A 197 -1.61 6.20 17.76
N LEU A 198 -1.99 6.04 16.49
CA LEU A 198 -1.88 4.76 15.78
C LEU A 198 -0.43 4.31 15.62
N PHE A 199 0.50 5.23 15.36
CA PHE A 199 1.93 4.92 15.30
C PHE A 199 2.47 4.47 16.67
N ASP A 200 2.12 5.17 17.74
CA ASP A 200 2.54 4.84 19.11
C ASP A 200 1.98 3.48 19.57
N GLU A 201 0.73 3.20 19.25
CA GLU A 201 0.12 1.89 19.52
C GLU A 201 0.85 0.78 18.78
N ALA A 202 1.17 0.98 17.50
CA ALA A 202 1.88 -0.01 16.69
C ALA A 202 3.31 -0.25 17.20
N ARG A 203 4.03 0.79 17.62
CA ARG A 203 5.35 0.67 18.26
C ARG A 203 5.27 -0.14 19.54
N THR A 204 4.30 0.17 20.40
CA THR A 204 4.11 -0.55 21.66
C THR A 204 3.82 -2.04 21.44
N LYS A 205 2.97 -2.37 20.46
CA LYS A 205 2.68 -3.77 20.11
C LYS A 205 3.89 -4.51 19.54
N ALA A 206 4.71 -3.83 18.73
CA ALA A 206 5.94 -4.42 18.18
C ALA A 206 6.98 -4.74 19.27
N LEU A 207 7.01 -3.97 20.36
CA LEU A 207 7.90 -4.18 21.52
C LEU A 207 7.36 -5.23 22.51
N SER A 208 6.06 -5.54 22.44
CA SER A 208 5.47 -6.56 23.33
C SER A 208 5.85 -7.96 22.83
N PRO A 209 6.41 -8.83 23.67
CA PRO A 209 6.70 -10.20 23.26
C PRO A 209 5.41 -10.89 22.86
N SER A 210 5.41 -11.55 21.70
CA SER A 210 4.28 -12.40 21.27
C SER A 210 3.90 -13.34 22.41
N PRO A 211 2.61 -13.52 22.74
CA PRO A 211 2.21 -14.50 23.72
C PRO A 211 2.78 -15.86 23.28
N LYS A 212 3.61 -16.47 24.15
CA LYS A 212 4.08 -17.84 23.93
C LYS A 212 2.81 -18.68 23.89
N THR A 213 2.53 -19.26 22.72
CA THR A 213 1.54 -20.33 22.60
C THR A 213 2.08 -21.50 23.39
N GLU A 214 1.55 -21.71 24.60
CA GLU A 214 1.68 -22.96 25.34
C GLU A 214 0.86 -24.09 24.69
#